data_e23c3fbcde2bcbb2eed44df21d29b661
#
_entry.id   e23c3fbcde2bcbb2eed44df21d29b661
#
_cell.length_a   1.000
_cell.length_b   1.000
_cell.length_c   1.000
_cell.angle_alpha   90.00
_cell.angle_beta   90.00
_cell.angle_gamma   90.00
#
_symmetry.space_group_name_H-M   'P 1'
#
loop_
_entity.id
_entity.type
_entity.pdbx_description
1 polymer ?
#
loop_
_entity_poly.entity_id
_entity_poly.type
_entity_poly.pdbx_seq_one_letter_code
_entity_poly.pdbx_strand_id
1 'polypeptide(L)' 'MLLLLLLLLLLLLLLLLLLLLLLLLLLLLLLLLLLLLLLLLLLLLLLHLPPL' A
#
# COMPACT_ATOMS: atom_id res chain seq x y z
N MET A 1 -29.14 26.20 2.00
CA MET A 1 -27.74 26.53 2.36
C MET A 1 -27.12 25.49 3.28
N LEU A 2 -27.79 25.18 4.35
CA LEU A 2 -27.28 24.16 5.32
C LEU A 2 -27.17 22.76 4.73
N LEU A 3 -28.13 22.35 3.95
CA LEU A 3 -28.17 21.06 3.26
C LEU A 3 -27.04 20.93 2.25
N LEU A 4 -26.76 21.97 1.51
CA LEU A 4 -25.67 22.03 0.54
C LEU A 4 -24.32 21.93 1.20
N LEU A 5 -24.15 22.61 2.32
CA LEU A 5 -22.92 22.57 3.13
C LEU A 5 -22.65 21.17 3.69
N LEU A 6 -23.71 20.55 4.17
CA LEU A 6 -23.66 19.18 4.71
C LEU A 6 -23.29 18.16 3.64
N LEU A 7 -23.86 18.32 2.47
CA LEU A 7 -23.57 17.48 1.30
C LEU A 7 -22.12 17.63 0.84
N LEU A 8 -21.64 18.86 0.83
CA LEU A 8 -20.25 19.19 0.50
C LEU A 8 -19.27 18.58 1.49
N LEU A 9 -19.60 18.67 2.75
CA LEU A 9 -18.82 18.08 3.86
C LEU A 9 -18.75 16.56 3.75
N LEU A 10 -19.87 15.95 3.43
CA LEU A 10 -19.97 14.50 3.21
C LEU A 10 -19.14 14.05 2.02
N LEU A 11 -19.18 14.80 0.95
CA LEU A 11 -18.39 14.55 -0.26
C LEU A 11 -16.89 14.66 0.03
N LEU A 12 -16.50 15.66 0.80
CA LEU A 12 -15.12 15.86 1.24
C LEU A 12 -14.61 14.71 2.10
N LEU A 13 -15.46 14.25 3.00
CA LEU A 13 -15.18 13.12 3.88
C LEU A 13 -15.00 11.84 3.09
N LEU A 14 -15.84 11.61 2.11
CA LEU A 14 -15.78 10.47 1.20
C LEU A 14 -14.52 10.48 0.36
N LEU A 15 -14.13 11.65 -0.12
CA LEU A 15 -12.89 11.87 -0.88
C LEU A 15 -11.66 11.58 -0.03
N LEU A 16 -11.68 12.02 1.20
CA LEU A 16 -10.61 11.78 2.19
C LEU A 16 -10.47 10.30 2.51
N LEU A 17 -11.58 9.62 2.66
CA LEU A 17 -11.63 8.16 2.91
C LEU A 17 -11.08 7.38 1.73
N LEU A 18 -11.43 7.80 0.52
CA LEU A 18 -10.92 7.21 -0.73
C LEU A 18 -9.42 7.38 -0.86
N LEU A 19 -8.92 8.56 -0.52
CA LEU A 19 -7.49 8.89 -0.51
C LEU A 19 -6.72 8.04 0.48
N LEU A 20 -7.29 7.85 1.65
CA LEU A 20 -6.73 7.00 2.72
C LEU A 20 -6.65 5.55 2.30
N LEU A 21 -7.68 5.07 1.63
CA LEU A 21 -7.76 3.71 1.09
C LEU A 21 -6.70 3.48 0.01
N LEU A 22 -6.53 4.45 -0.85
CA LEU A 22 -5.51 4.45 -1.91
C LEU A 22 -4.10 4.42 -1.33
N LEU A 23 -3.86 5.19 -0.29
CA LEU A 23 -2.59 5.23 0.45
C LEU A 23 -2.28 3.90 1.10
N LEU A 24 -3.28 3.27 1.69
CA LEU A 24 -3.18 1.95 2.32
C LEU A 24 -2.85 0.88 1.29
N LEU A 25 -3.48 0.94 0.14
CA LEU A 25 -3.24 0.03 -0.99
C LEU A 25 -1.82 0.16 -1.51
N LEU A 26 -1.34 1.39 -1.62
CA LEU A 26 0.04 1.71 -2.05
C LEU A 26 1.06 1.17 -1.07
N LEU A 27 0.79 1.32 0.22
CA LEU A 27 1.63 0.79 1.31
C LEU A 27 1.70 -0.73 1.28
N LEU A 28 0.58 -1.37 1.04
CA LEU A 28 0.48 -2.83 0.92
C LEU A 28 1.27 -3.34 -0.28
N LEU A 29 1.18 -2.64 -1.40
CA LEU A 29 1.93 -2.93 -2.63
C LEU A 29 3.43 -2.81 -2.41
N LEU A 30 3.85 -1.77 -1.69
CA LEU A 30 5.25 -1.53 -1.32
C LEU A 30 5.79 -2.64 -0.43
N LEU A 31 4.99 -3.06 0.53
CA LEU A 31 5.32 -4.17 1.45
C LEU A 31 5.47 -5.48 0.71
N LEU A 32 4.60 -5.74 -0.25
CA LEU A 32 4.64 -6.93 -1.11
C LEU A 32 5.89 -6.94 -1.98
N LEU A 33 6.25 -5.80 -2.53
CA LEU A 33 7.46 -5.60 -3.32
C LEU A 33 8.72 -5.85 -2.50
N LEU A 34 8.74 -5.35 -1.28
CA LEU A 34 9.83 -5.54 -0.32
C LEU A 34 10.00 -7.01 0.03
N LEU A 35 8.89 -7.70 0.25
CA LEU A 35 8.87 -9.14 0.56
C LEU A 35 9.39 -9.97 -0.60
N LEU A 36 9.02 -9.60 -1.82
CA LEU A 36 9.48 -10.22 -3.05
C LEU A 36 10.98 -10.05 -3.24
N LEU A 37 11.46 -8.85 -2.97
CA LEU A 37 12.89 -8.52 -3.02
C LEU A 37 13.70 -9.31 -2.01
N LEU A 38 13.16 -9.44 -0.81
CA LEU A 38 13.77 -10.24 0.28
C LEU A 38 13.85 -11.71 -0.08
N LEU A 39 12.79 -12.23 -0.69
CA LEU A 39 12.72 -13.62 -1.17
C LEU A 39 13.73 -13.88 -2.28
N LEU A 40 13.86 -12.94 -3.20
CA LEU A 40 14.85 -12.97 -4.28
C LEU A 40 16.28 -12.99 -3.74
N LEU A 41 16.54 -12.15 -2.75
CA LEU A 41 17.83 -12.07 -2.06
C LEU A 41 18.18 -13.38 -1.36
N LEU A 42 17.20 -13.98 -0.72
CA LEU A 42 17.33 -15.27 -0.04
C LEU A 42 17.63 -16.38 -1.02
N LEU A 43 16.96 -16.38 -2.15
CA LEU A 43 17.18 -17.34 -3.24
C LEU A 43 18.58 -17.21 -3.82
N LEU A 44 19.02 -15.99 -4.03
CA LEU A 44 20.37 -15.68 -4.52
C LEU A 44 21.45 -16.15 -3.55
N LEU A 45 21.23 -15.96 -2.27
CA LEU A 45 22.11 -16.40 -1.19
C LEU A 45 22.20 -17.93 -1.13
N LEU A 46 21.08 -18.58 -1.33
CA LEU A 46 20.99 -20.05 -1.32
C LEU A 46 21.66 -20.66 -2.53
N LEU A 47 21.62 -19.99 -3.68
CA LEU A 47 22.30 -20.39 -4.91
C LEU A 47 23.81 -20.21 -4.83
N HIS A 48 24.27 -19.25 -4.03
CA HIS A 48 25.69 -18.94 -3.81
C HIS A 48 26.28 -19.66 -2.61
N LEU A 49 25.52 -20.49 -1.95
CA LEU A 49 26.02 -21.31 -0.87
C LEU A 49 27.00 -22.37 -1.41
N PRO A 50 28.19 -22.50 -0.82
CA PRO A 50 29.10 -23.53 -1.26
C PRO A 50 28.54 -24.94 -0.96
N PRO A 51 28.68 -25.88 -1.85
CA PRO A 51 28.22 -27.26 -1.58
C PRO A 51 28.96 -27.84 -0.42
N LEU A 52 28.20 -28.37 0.48
CA LEU A 52 28.76 -29.09 1.64
C LEU A 52 29.60 -30.34 1.18
#